data_3447845f3cd6e2181aa477ee376e7479
#
_entry.id   3447845f3cd6e2181aa477ee376e7479
#
_cell.length_a   1.000
_cell.length_b   1.000
_cell.length_c   1.000
_cell.angle_alpha   90.00
_cell.angle_beta   90.00
_cell.angle_gamma   90.00
#
_symmetry.space_group_name_H-M   'P 1'
#
loop_
_entity.id
_entity.type
_entity.pdbx_description
1 polymer ?
#
loop_
_entity_poly.entity_id
_entity_poly.type
_entity_poly.pdbx_seq_one_letter_code
_entity_poly.pdbx_strand_id
1 'polypeptide(L)'
;MPAPEPEPSVLAADLDDRLAERSEPRLAAGVEAPGFVVDPSWPKPLPNNWRIGQVGGLAVDSHDNIWVYHRPRSLSSSASAGLGVAGENEDGVPVDGLGNPRPFYDQASGCCVPAPSVLKFDRAGNLLDAWGGPQDPGFLENNCREEDGCFWPGREHGLYVDHNDFVYISGNGTNFTGQFPWAATYGDDSHLLKFTAEGEFIWQMGYAGQEGPDSENIDQGPNGTPQPYLVADFTVDESSNRLYVADGYGNRRILVADAETGLYVGHFGAYGQNPVDDPEGTEIDPYDAGPWIGDYQSGNTTPMFFRSPLHCAIVSDDGFLYACDRGNNRVQVFNVTEIGGECANPDAAEGQCGFVREALIAPEAYSNGTAVTAAFSTDPDQSCLYVGDLANGTFYIINRENMTELDRIGRAGRQVGEFHWIHAIAVDSDGNMYTGEVDTGQRIQKFQRYGASGCSGEGATEIGLYSANR
;
A
#
# COMPACT_ATOMS: atom_id res chain seq x y z
N MET A 1 -31.96 -49.84 5.85
CA MET A 1 -31.66 -48.91 6.94
C MET A 1 -30.47 -48.14 6.49
N PRO A 2 -30.49 -46.80 6.46
CA PRO A 2 -29.30 -46.01 6.19
C PRO A 2 -28.30 -46.17 7.35
N ALA A 3 -27.03 -46.19 7.05
CA ALA A 3 -25.99 -46.25 8.06
C ALA A 3 -26.06 -45.00 8.96
N PRO A 4 -25.77 -45.12 10.27
CA PRO A 4 -25.74 -43.95 11.15
C PRO A 4 -24.63 -43.00 10.72
N GLU A 5 -24.94 -41.69 10.74
CA GLU A 5 -23.94 -40.67 10.55
C GLU A 5 -22.85 -40.81 11.64
N PRO A 6 -21.56 -40.65 11.28
CA PRO A 6 -20.50 -40.70 12.26
C PRO A 6 -20.64 -39.52 13.24
N GLU A 7 -20.63 -39.82 14.54
CA GLU A 7 -20.57 -38.78 15.57
C GLU A 7 -19.29 -37.96 15.40
N PRO A 8 -19.35 -36.62 15.61
CA PRO A 8 -18.15 -35.75 15.54
C PRO A 8 -17.11 -36.29 16.53
N SER A 9 -15.89 -36.44 16.06
CA SER A 9 -14.81 -36.92 16.90
C SER A 9 -14.54 -35.95 18.05
N VAL A 10 -14.28 -36.50 19.25
CA VAL A 10 -13.90 -35.70 20.45
C VAL A 10 -12.74 -34.73 20.16
N LEU A 11 -11.87 -35.06 19.18
CA LEU A 11 -10.80 -34.21 18.68
C LEU A 11 -11.29 -32.97 17.95
N ALA A 12 -12.43 -32.99 17.27
CA ALA A 12 -12.97 -31.82 16.57
C ALA A 12 -13.57 -30.81 17.58
N ALA A 13 -14.29 -31.29 18.59
CA ALA A 13 -14.84 -30.42 19.65
C ALA A 13 -13.72 -29.77 20.50
N ASP A 14 -12.65 -30.50 20.82
CA ASP A 14 -11.47 -29.95 21.53
C ASP A 14 -10.67 -28.96 20.68
N LEU A 15 -10.69 -29.12 19.35
CA LEU A 15 -10.05 -28.17 18.43
C LEU A 15 -10.85 -26.87 18.32
N ASP A 16 -12.18 -26.97 18.24
CA ASP A 16 -13.06 -25.80 18.19
C ASP A 16 -13.02 -24.99 19.50
N ASP A 17 -12.98 -25.67 20.66
CA ASP A 17 -12.80 -25.02 21.96
C ASP A 17 -11.43 -24.35 22.08
N ARG A 18 -10.37 -24.96 21.60
CA ARG A 18 -9.02 -24.38 21.59
C ARG A 18 -8.86 -23.25 20.58
N LEU A 19 -9.59 -23.27 19.47
CA LEU A 19 -9.64 -22.17 18.52
C LEU A 19 -10.45 -21.00 19.08
N ALA A 20 -11.54 -21.28 19.79
CA ALA A 20 -12.31 -20.26 20.52
C ALA A 20 -11.50 -19.62 21.65
N GLU A 21 -10.76 -20.40 22.44
CA GLU A 21 -9.87 -19.90 23.48
C GLU A 21 -8.67 -19.06 22.95
N ARG A 22 -8.27 -19.27 21.68
CA ARG A 22 -7.20 -18.49 21.03
C ARG A 22 -7.73 -17.24 20.31
N SER A 23 -9.02 -17.14 20.09
CA SER A 23 -9.63 -16.05 19.32
C SER A 23 -10.11 -14.87 20.16
N GLU A 24 -10.10 -14.96 21.49
CA GLU A 24 -10.37 -13.80 22.31
C GLU A 24 -9.07 -13.00 22.54
N PRO A 25 -8.99 -11.75 22.04
CA PRO A 25 -7.87 -10.87 22.36
C PRO A 25 -7.80 -10.69 23.88
N ARG A 26 -6.65 -10.94 24.46
CA ARG A 26 -6.41 -10.66 25.89
C ARG A 26 -6.15 -9.17 26.07
N LEU A 27 -7.16 -8.37 25.83
CA LEU A 27 -7.08 -6.94 26.06
C LEU A 27 -6.91 -6.66 27.57
N ALA A 28 -6.17 -5.62 27.88
CA ALA A 28 -6.06 -5.14 29.26
C ALA A 28 -7.43 -4.68 29.77
N ALA A 29 -7.64 -4.69 31.09
CA ALA A 29 -8.91 -4.27 31.68
C ALA A 29 -9.20 -2.79 31.32
N GLY A 30 -10.37 -2.53 30.73
CA GLY A 30 -10.78 -1.18 30.30
C GLY A 30 -10.27 -0.78 28.93
N VAL A 31 -9.67 -1.70 28.18
CA VAL A 31 -9.28 -1.53 26.78
C VAL A 31 -10.29 -2.25 25.90
N GLU A 32 -10.75 -1.57 24.84
CA GLU A 32 -11.58 -2.15 23.80
C GLU A 32 -10.88 -1.96 22.44
N ALA A 33 -10.89 -3.00 21.64
CA ALA A 33 -10.41 -2.99 20.25
C ALA A 33 -11.17 -4.03 19.43
N PRO A 34 -11.30 -3.83 18.10
CA PRO A 34 -11.89 -4.84 17.22
C PRO A 34 -11.00 -6.08 17.14
N GLY A 35 -11.64 -7.25 17.12
CA GLY A 35 -10.98 -8.51 16.79
C GLY A 35 -11.16 -8.84 15.31
N PHE A 36 -10.29 -9.71 14.77
CA PHE A 36 -10.31 -10.10 13.38
C PHE A 36 -10.11 -11.61 13.20
N VAL A 37 -10.90 -12.20 12.30
CA VAL A 37 -10.74 -13.59 11.90
C VAL A 37 -10.67 -13.68 10.38
N VAL A 38 -9.66 -14.40 9.86
CA VAL A 38 -9.47 -14.52 8.42
C VAL A 38 -10.59 -15.32 7.77
N ASP A 39 -11.09 -14.85 6.62
CA ASP A 39 -12.03 -15.56 5.77
C ASP A 39 -11.28 -16.35 4.68
N PRO A 40 -11.11 -17.67 4.83
CA PRO A 40 -10.36 -18.47 3.86
C PRO A 40 -11.14 -18.69 2.54
N SER A 41 -12.40 -18.28 2.46
CA SER A 41 -13.23 -18.41 1.27
C SER A 41 -13.21 -17.19 0.35
N TRP A 42 -12.51 -16.12 0.76
CA TRP A 42 -12.38 -14.88 0.02
C TRP A 42 -10.94 -14.72 -0.55
N PRO A 43 -10.77 -14.29 -1.80
CA PRO A 43 -11.79 -14.11 -2.84
C PRO A 43 -12.22 -15.43 -3.45
N LYS A 44 -13.28 -15.39 -4.27
CA LYS A 44 -13.66 -16.56 -5.09
C LYS A 44 -12.60 -16.79 -6.17
N PRO A 45 -12.50 -18.03 -6.70
CA PRO A 45 -11.58 -18.33 -7.79
C PRO A 45 -11.79 -17.39 -8.97
N LEU A 46 -10.70 -16.83 -9.49
CA LEU A 46 -10.75 -15.96 -10.66
C LEU A 46 -11.09 -16.74 -11.93
N PRO A 47 -11.82 -16.11 -12.88
CA PRO A 47 -12.12 -16.72 -14.19
C PRO A 47 -10.84 -16.82 -15.03
N ASN A 48 -10.94 -17.44 -16.21
CA ASN A 48 -9.91 -17.48 -17.25
C ASN A 48 -8.55 -18.01 -16.81
N ASN A 49 -8.49 -18.80 -15.73
CA ASN A 49 -7.24 -19.24 -15.09
C ASN A 49 -6.34 -18.07 -14.64
N TRP A 50 -6.92 -16.92 -14.36
CA TRP A 50 -6.19 -15.74 -13.91
C TRP A 50 -5.52 -15.94 -12.55
N ARG A 51 -4.36 -15.31 -12.42
CA ARG A 51 -3.59 -15.24 -11.17
C ARG A 51 -3.23 -13.80 -10.82
N ILE A 52 -3.25 -13.51 -9.53
CA ILE A 52 -2.77 -12.25 -8.96
C ILE A 52 -1.27 -12.36 -8.71
N GLY A 53 -0.53 -11.35 -9.13
CA GLY A 53 0.89 -11.16 -8.78
C GLY A 53 1.07 -10.41 -7.45
N GLN A 54 2.19 -9.74 -7.30
CA GLN A 54 2.44 -8.86 -6.15
C GLN A 54 1.38 -7.77 -6.08
N VAL A 55 0.77 -7.57 -4.91
CA VAL A 55 -0.30 -6.58 -4.71
C VAL A 55 0.29 -5.25 -4.28
N GLY A 56 0.29 -4.28 -5.18
CA GLY A 56 0.80 -2.93 -4.94
C GLY A 56 -0.16 -2.07 -4.13
N GLY A 57 -1.46 -2.12 -4.43
CA GLY A 57 -2.47 -1.29 -3.78
C GLY A 57 -3.80 -2.00 -3.55
N LEU A 58 -4.54 -1.52 -2.57
CA LEU A 58 -5.92 -1.91 -2.25
C LEU A 58 -6.74 -0.68 -1.90
N ALA A 59 -8.00 -0.66 -2.32
CA ALA A 59 -8.96 0.35 -1.93
C ALA A 59 -10.35 -0.28 -1.75
N VAL A 60 -11.24 0.42 -1.05
CA VAL A 60 -12.68 0.12 -0.99
C VAL A 60 -13.42 1.34 -1.50
N ASP A 61 -14.34 1.14 -2.46
CA ASP A 61 -15.14 2.23 -3.02
C ASP A 61 -16.38 2.56 -2.16
N SER A 62 -17.12 3.59 -2.55
CA SER A 62 -18.33 4.06 -1.86
C SER A 62 -19.46 3.01 -1.80
N HIS A 63 -19.35 1.92 -2.55
CA HIS A 63 -20.29 0.80 -2.64
C HIS A 63 -19.79 -0.48 -1.94
N ASP A 64 -18.71 -0.38 -1.16
CA ASP A 64 -18.02 -1.51 -0.52
C ASP A 64 -17.46 -2.54 -1.51
N ASN A 65 -17.12 -2.15 -2.72
CA ASN A 65 -16.36 -3.03 -3.60
C ASN A 65 -14.87 -2.88 -3.31
N ILE A 66 -14.17 -3.99 -3.39
CA ILE A 66 -12.75 -4.10 -3.09
C ILE A 66 -11.96 -4.02 -4.38
N TRP A 67 -11.14 -3.00 -4.50
CA TRP A 67 -10.25 -2.78 -5.62
C TRP A 67 -8.86 -3.30 -5.30
N VAL A 68 -8.27 -4.02 -6.25
CA VAL A 68 -6.95 -4.63 -6.13
C VAL A 68 -6.09 -4.20 -7.31
N TYR A 69 -4.92 -3.64 -7.02
CA TYR A 69 -3.93 -3.26 -8.02
C TYR A 69 -2.70 -4.14 -7.84
N HIS A 70 -2.44 -4.99 -8.81
CA HIS A 70 -1.36 -5.95 -8.71
C HIS A 70 -0.40 -5.85 -9.91
N ARG A 71 0.74 -6.49 -9.78
CA ARG A 71 1.83 -6.53 -10.75
C ARG A 71 1.76 -7.80 -11.59
N PRO A 72 1.12 -7.81 -12.77
CA PRO A 72 1.04 -9.00 -13.63
C PRO A 72 2.42 -9.53 -14.01
N ARG A 73 3.36 -8.63 -14.28
CA ARG A 73 4.74 -8.97 -14.67
C ARG A 73 5.54 -9.67 -13.55
N SER A 74 5.14 -9.54 -12.30
CA SER A 74 5.77 -10.25 -11.18
C SER A 74 5.55 -11.76 -11.22
N LEU A 75 4.62 -12.23 -12.05
CA LEU A 75 4.35 -13.65 -12.27
C LEU A 75 5.29 -14.30 -13.31
N SER A 76 6.20 -13.56 -13.92
CA SER A 76 7.15 -14.06 -14.92
C SER A 76 8.29 -14.90 -14.35
N SER A 77 8.47 -14.91 -13.02
CA SER A 77 9.54 -15.69 -12.39
C SER A 77 9.18 -17.16 -12.22
N SER A 78 10.20 -18.02 -12.09
CA SER A 78 10.06 -19.45 -11.84
C SER A 78 9.28 -19.79 -10.55
N ALA A 79 9.11 -18.84 -9.66
CA ALA A 79 8.28 -18.95 -8.46
C ALA A 79 6.77 -18.93 -8.77
N SER A 80 6.36 -18.47 -9.95
CA SER A 80 4.99 -18.42 -10.41
C SER A 80 4.72 -19.67 -11.23
N ALA A 81 4.25 -20.71 -10.58
CA ALA A 81 4.01 -22.01 -11.22
C ALA A 81 3.30 -21.85 -12.59
N GLY A 82 3.97 -22.24 -13.65
CA GLY A 82 3.39 -22.38 -14.97
C GLY A 82 3.53 -21.23 -15.95
N LEU A 83 4.08 -20.10 -15.55
CA LEU A 83 4.41 -18.99 -16.45
C LEU A 83 5.88 -19.14 -16.87
N GLY A 84 6.14 -19.94 -17.86
CA GLY A 84 7.50 -20.30 -18.26
C GLY A 84 8.10 -19.28 -19.23
N VAL A 85 8.70 -18.24 -18.71
CA VAL A 85 9.69 -17.43 -19.43
C VAL A 85 11.06 -17.93 -19.04
N ALA A 86 11.85 -18.43 -20.00
CA ALA A 86 13.19 -18.96 -19.75
C ALA A 86 14.30 -17.91 -19.93
N GLY A 87 13.94 -16.70 -20.37
CA GLY A 87 14.85 -15.60 -20.65
C GLY A 87 14.30 -14.68 -21.74
N GLU A 88 15.13 -13.77 -22.24
CA GLU A 88 14.83 -12.87 -23.36
C GLU A 88 15.73 -13.20 -24.54
N ASN A 89 15.25 -12.96 -25.76
CA ASN A 89 16.08 -13.02 -26.97
C ASN A 89 16.93 -11.75 -27.11
N GLU A 90 17.71 -11.64 -28.21
CA GLU A 90 18.57 -10.49 -28.50
C GLU A 90 17.79 -9.17 -28.66
N ASP A 91 16.48 -9.24 -28.90
CA ASP A 91 15.59 -8.09 -29.04
C ASP A 91 14.83 -7.74 -27.73
N GLY A 92 15.14 -8.39 -26.61
CA GLY A 92 14.46 -8.21 -25.33
C GLY A 92 13.07 -8.85 -25.26
N VAL A 93 12.74 -9.73 -26.21
CA VAL A 93 11.45 -10.43 -26.22
C VAL A 93 11.52 -11.69 -25.35
N PRO A 94 10.61 -11.89 -24.39
CA PRO A 94 10.55 -13.10 -23.58
C PRO A 94 10.49 -14.37 -24.44
N VAL A 95 11.26 -15.37 -24.07
CA VAL A 95 11.35 -16.66 -24.80
C VAL A 95 11.12 -17.85 -23.86
N ASP A 96 10.62 -18.95 -24.41
CA ASP A 96 10.55 -20.24 -23.69
C ASP A 96 11.94 -20.93 -23.60
N GLY A 97 11.99 -22.07 -22.90
CA GLY A 97 13.22 -22.85 -22.75
C GLY A 97 13.84 -23.36 -24.05
N LEU A 98 13.18 -23.16 -25.19
CA LEU A 98 13.65 -23.52 -26.53
C LEU A 98 14.06 -22.28 -27.33
N GLY A 99 13.94 -21.07 -26.77
CA GLY A 99 14.28 -19.81 -27.41
C GLY A 99 13.19 -19.26 -28.34
N ASN A 100 11.95 -19.81 -28.33
CA ASN A 100 10.86 -19.28 -29.11
C ASN A 100 10.27 -18.04 -28.44
N PRO A 101 9.99 -16.94 -29.18
CA PRO A 101 9.31 -15.79 -28.63
C PRO A 101 8.00 -16.19 -27.97
N ARG A 102 7.84 -15.74 -26.72
CA ARG A 102 6.61 -15.90 -25.95
C ARG A 102 6.07 -14.53 -25.60
N PRO A 103 4.87 -14.16 -26.04
CA PRO A 103 4.18 -13.02 -25.46
C PRO A 103 4.15 -13.20 -23.94
N PHE A 104 4.35 -12.13 -23.22
CA PHE A 104 4.43 -12.13 -21.75
C PHE A 104 3.27 -12.89 -21.07
N TYR A 105 2.15 -12.99 -21.75
CA TYR A 105 0.91 -13.60 -21.26
C TYR A 105 0.57 -14.95 -21.94
N ASP A 106 1.49 -15.51 -22.72
CA ASP A 106 1.25 -16.82 -23.31
C ASP A 106 1.39 -17.92 -22.24
N GLN A 107 0.42 -18.82 -22.19
CA GLN A 107 0.38 -19.92 -21.22
C GLN A 107 1.48 -20.95 -21.54
N ALA A 108 2.60 -20.90 -20.85
CA ALA A 108 3.66 -21.88 -21.05
C ALA A 108 3.28 -23.29 -20.61
N SER A 109 2.34 -23.44 -19.68
CA SER A 109 1.92 -24.74 -19.13
C SER A 109 0.43 -25.04 -19.26
N GLY A 110 -0.36 -24.14 -19.83
CA GLY A 110 -1.82 -24.25 -19.86
C GLY A 110 -2.49 -24.10 -18.47
N CYS A 111 -1.71 -23.71 -17.45
CA CYS A 111 -2.21 -23.55 -16.09
C CYS A 111 -2.83 -22.18 -15.86
N CYS A 112 -2.10 -21.13 -16.16
CA CYS A 112 -2.32 -19.87 -15.51
C CYS A 112 -1.99 -18.69 -16.41
N VAL A 113 -2.77 -17.61 -16.28
CA VAL A 113 -2.57 -16.34 -16.97
C VAL A 113 -2.56 -15.23 -15.94
N PRO A 114 -1.69 -14.20 -16.02
CA PRO A 114 -1.80 -13.01 -15.20
C PRO A 114 -3.17 -12.36 -15.38
N ALA A 115 -3.80 -11.93 -14.30
CA ALA A 115 -4.99 -11.11 -14.37
C ALA A 115 -4.65 -9.70 -14.90
N PRO A 116 -5.63 -8.91 -15.40
CA PRO A 116 -5.46 -7.47 -15.58
C PRO A 116 -4.99 -6.79 -14.28
N SER A 117 -4.23 -5.69 -14.39
CA SER A 117 -3.60 -5.07 -13.22
C SER A 117 -4.60 -4.56 -12.19
N VAL A 118 -5.77 -4.08 -12.61
CA VAL A 118 -6.85 -3.60 -11.74
C VAL A 118 -7.98 -4.62 -11.73
N LEU A 119 -8.38 -5.05 -10.53
CA LEU A 119 -9.48 -5.97 -10.31
C LEU A 119 -10.46 -5.36 -9.31
N LYS A 120 -11.76 -5.51 -9.57
CA LYS A 120 -12.84 -5.07 -8.67
C LYS A 120 -13.64 -6.27 -8.20
N PHE A 121 -13.79 -6.42 -6.89
CA PHE A 121 -14.55 -7.50 -6.25
C PHE A 121 -15.72 -6.96 -5.45
N ASP A 122 -16.80 -7.74 -5.34
CA ASP A 122 -17.78 -7.50 -4.29
C ASP A 122 -17.29 -8.00 -2.93
N ARG A 123 -18.02 -7.66 -1.86
CA ARG A 123 -17.70 -8.09 -0.49
C ARG A 123 -17.74 -9.61 -0.30
N ALA A 124 -18.47 -10.34 -1.16
CA ALA A 124 -18.53 -11.80 -1.14
C ALA A 124 -17.35 -12.45 -1.90
N GLY A 125 -16.51 -11.66 -2.54
CA GLY A 125 -15.33 -12.08 -3.28
C GLY A 125 -15.58 -12.46 -4.73
N ASN A 126 -16.74 -12.14 -5.30
CA ASN A 126 -16.98 -12.31 -6.73
C ASN A 126 -16.27 -11.18 -7.49
N LEU A 127 -15.57 -11.53 -8.57
CA LEU A 127 -15.00 -10.56 -9.47
C LEU A 127 -16.12 -9.84 -10.23
N LEU A 128 -16.16 -8.51 -10.14
CA LEU A 128 -17.14 -7.67 -10.83
C LEU A 128 -16.57 -7.10 -12.11
N ASP A 129 -15.30 -6.66 -12.09
CA ASP A 129 -14.64 -6.03 -13.21
C ASP A 129 -13.11 -6.25 -13.18
N ALA A 130 -12.46 -6.08 -14.34
CA ALA A 130 -11.03 -6.23 -14.49
C ALA A 130 -10.52 -5.47 -15.71
N TRP A 131 -9.55 -4.55 -15.51
CA TRP A 131 -9.01 -3.73 -16.59
C TRP A 131 -7.56 -3.29 -16.36
N GLY A 132 -6.97 -2.68 -17.38
CA GLY A 132 -5.66 -2.08 -17.32
C GLY A 132 -4.53 -3.10 -17.30
N GLY A 133 -3.34 -2.58 -17.46
CA GLY A 133 -2.11 -3.35 -17.50
C GLY A 133 -1.11 -2.77 -18.48
N PRO A 134 0.10 -3.33 -18.52
CA PRO A 134 1.12 -2.90 -19.47
C PRO A 134 0.65 -3.12 -20.92
N GLN A 135 1.12 -2.26 -21.81
CA GLN A 135 0.68 -2.19 -23.22
C GLN A 135 1.10 -3.38 -24.11
N ASP A 136 1.29 -4.56 -23.54
CA ASP A 136 1.63 -5.72 -24.34
C ASP A 136 0.40 -6.26 -25.12
N PRO A 137 0.58 -6.70 -26.38
CA PRO A 137 -0.51 -7.23 -27.17
C PRO A 137 -1.12 -8.47 -26.51
N GLY A 138 -2.39 -8.37 -26.13
CA GLY A 138 -3.15 -9.45 -25.49
C GLY A 138 -3.73 -9.13 -24.13
N PHE A 139 -3.40 -7.97 -23.52
CA PHE A 139 -4.15 -7.46 -22.39
C PHE A 139 -5.43 -6.77 -22.84
N LEU A 140 -6.49 -7.07 -22.13
CA LEU A 140 -7.84 -6.59 -22.40
C LEU A 140 -7.84 -5.07 -22.57
N GLU A 141 -8.33 -4.63 -23.71
CA GLU A 141 -8.56 -3.26 -24.16
C GLU A 141 -7.95 -2.19 -23.24
N ASN A 142 -6.66 -1.93 -23.43
CA ASN A 142 -5.96 -0.97 -22.60
C ASN A 142 -6.49 0.44 -22.87
N ASN A 143 -7.18 1.00 -21.90
CA ASN A 143 -7.73 2.36 -21.95
C ASN A 143 -6.65 3.44 -21.73
N CYS A 144 -5.41 3.04 -21.48
CA CYS A 144 -4.24 3.92 -21.31
C CYS A 144 -3.37 3.85 -22.57
N ARG A 145 -3.37 4.91 -23.38
CA ARG A 145 -2.61 4.97 -24.64
C ARG A 145 -1.62 6.12 -24.60
N GLU A 146 -0.41 5.87 -25.06
CA GLU A 146 0.62 6.91 -25.17
C GLU A 146 0.19 8.10 -26.05
N GLU A 147 -0.59 7.83 -27.12
CA GLU A 147 -1.14 8.86 -28.00
C GLU A 147 -2.12 9.81 -27.30
N ASP A 148 -2.74 9.35 -26.20
CA ASP A 148 -3.63 10.14 -25.34
C ASP A 148 -2.89 10.77 -24.15
N GLY A 149 -1.56 10.58 -24.07
CA GLY A 149 -0.73 11.07 -22.97
C GLY A 149 -0.82 10.23 -21.70
N CYS A 150 -1.27 8.99 -21.81
CA CYS A 150 -1.36 8.04 -20.72
C CYS A 150 -0.24 7.01 -20.82
N PHE A 151 0.58 6.90 -19.77
CA PHE A 151 1.67 5.94 -19.69
C PHE A 151 1.44 4.99 -18.51
N TRP A 152 1.18 3.70 -18.82
CA TRP A 152 0.96 2.73 -17.75
C TRP A 152 2.24 2.51 -16.92
N PRO A 153 2.17 2.49 -15.58
CA PRO A 153 3.35 2.30 -14.74
C PRO A 153 4.11 1.01 -15.05
N GLY A 154 5.42 1.09 -15.02
CA GLY A 154 6.31 -0.06 -15.20
C GLY A 154 6.23 -1.06 -14.04
N ARG A 155 6.01 -0.56 -12.82
CA ARG A 155 5.85 -1.34 -11.60
C ARG A 155 4.69 -0.79 -10.78
N GLU A 156 3.55 -1.40 -10.90
CA GLU A 156 2.31 -1.03 -10.21
C GLU A 156 2.54 -0.91 -8.69
N HIS A 157 2.05 0.20 -8.07
CA HIS A 157 2.27 0.45 -6.65
C HIS A 157 1.03 0.98 -5.93
N GLY A 158 0.77 2.27 -5.86
CA GLY A 158 -0.36 2.86 -5.16
C GLY A 158 -1.68 2.73 -5.91
N LEU A 159 -2.77 2.52 -5.18
CA LEU A 159 -4.15 2.54 -5.66
C LEU A 159 -5.03 3.25 -4.64
N TYR A 160 -5.85 4.17 -5.09
CA TYR A 160 -6.92 4.79 -4.31
C TYR A 160 -8.18 4.95 -5.16
N VAL A 161 -9.34 4.86 -4.53
CA VAL A 161 -10.64 5.16 -5.16
C VAL A 161 -11.32 6.22 -4.30
N ASP A 162 -11.66 7.36 -4.92
CA ASP A 162 -12.29 8.46 -4.20
C ASP A 162 -13.82 8.29 -4.05
N HIS A 163 -14.44 9.18 -3.29
CA HIS A 163 -15.87 9.17 -3.02
C HIS A 163 -16.78 9.38 -4.26
N ASN A 164 -16.20 9.78 -5.40
CA ASN A 164 -16.87 9.87 -6.70
C ASN A 164 -16.55 8.67 -7.60
N ASP A 165 -15.94 7.61 -7.03
CA ASP A 165 -15.51 6.39 -7.71
C ASP A 165 -14.44 6.62 -8.82
N PHE A 166 -13.68 7.73 -8.76
CA PHE A 166 -12.49 7.89 -9.58
C PHE A 166 -11.34 7.06 -9.03
N VAL A 167 -10.63 6.40 -9.93
CA VAL A 167 -9.52 5.50 -9.61
C VAL A 167 -8.18 6.20 -9.90
N TYR A 168 -7.34 6.26 -8.88
CA TYR A 168 -5.99 6.80 -8.98
C TYR A 168 -4.99 5.66 -8.86
N ILE A 169 -3.98 5.65 -9.72
CA ILE A 169 -2.90 4.65 -9.69
C ILE A 169 -1.53 5.29 -9.87
N SER A 170 -0.51 4.66 -9.31
CA SER A 170 0.89 5.05 -9.48
C SER A 170 1.81 3.85 -9.66
N GLY A 171 3.08 4.13 -9.91
CA GLY A 171 4.14 3.15 -9.93
C GLY A 171 5.41 3.62 -9.26
N ASN A 172 6.30 2.66 -8.98
CA ASN A 172 7.63 2.92 -8.42
C ASN A 172 8.72 2.13 -9.15
N GLY A 173 8.51 1.79 -10.41
CA GLY A 173 9.51 1.17 -11.26
C GLY A 173 10.63 2.15 -11.60
N THR A 174 11.86 1.62 -11.71
CA THR A 174 13.04 2.37 -12.16
C THR A 174 13.70 1.67 -13.34
N ASN A 175 14.43 2.42 -14.16
CA ASN A 175 15.31 1.87 -15.20
C ASN A 175 16.46 1.02 -14.65
N PHE A 176 16.56 0.87 -13.36
CA PHE A 176 17.60 0.09 -12.72
C PHE A 176 17.40 -1.40 -13.02
N THR A 177 18.02 -1.85 -14.08
CA THR A 177 17.86 -3.15 -14.74
C THR A 177 18.31 -4.37 -13.93
N GLY A 178 18.80 -4.20 -12.70
CA GLY A 178 19.43 -5.28 -11.93
C GLY A 178 18.48 -6.13 -11.10
N GLN A 179 17.47 -5.56 -10.49
CA GLN A 179 16.64 -6.23 -9.49
C GLN A 179 15.24 -6.60 -9.98
N PHE A 180 14.67 -5.79 -10.86
CA PHE A 180 13.33 -6.01 -11.41
C PHE A 180 13.32 -5.75 -12.92
N PRO A 181 13.88 -6.65 -13.74
CA PRO A 181 13.99 -6.44 -15.20
C PRO A 181 12.65 -6.30 -15.92
N TRP A 182 11.56 -6.59 -15.23
CA TRP A 182 10.19 -6.46 -15.71
C TRP A 182 9.54 -5.11 -15.37
N ALA A 183 10.21 -4.24 -14.62
CA ALA A 183 9.60 -3.05 -14.02
C ALA A 183 9.60 -1.82 -14.92
N ALA A 184 10.47 -1.71 -15.92
CA ALA A 184 10.59 -0.49 -16.70
C ALA A 184 10.16 -0.67 -18.15
N THR A 185 9.11 0.03 -18.57
CA THR A 185 8.71 0.08 -19.98
C THR A 185 9.15 1.41 -20.62
N TYR A 186 9.11 2.53 -19.88
CA TYR A 186 9.32 3.88 -20.40
C TYR A 186 10.36 4.70 -19.61
N GLY A 187 11.12 4.07 -18.74
CA GLY A 187 11.96 4.75 -17.78
C GLY A 187 11.37 4.66 -16.37
N ASP A 188 11.73 5.60 -15.51
CA ASP A 188 11.24 5.62 -14.14
C ASP A 188 9.75 5.98 -14.06
N ASP A 189 9.04 5.37 -13.11
CA ASP A 189 7.64 5.67 -12.82
C ASP A 189 7.52 6.99 -12.04
N SER A 190 7.57 8.10 -12.77
CA SER A 190 7.57 9.44 -12.21
C SER A 190 6.24 10.15 -12.41
N HIS A 191 5.14 9.39 -12.30
CA HIS A 191 3.81 9.88 -12.62
C HIS A 191 2.72 9.20 -11.81
N LEU A 192 1.54 9.83 -11.79
CA LEU A 192 0.30 9.35 -11.21
C LEU A 192 -0.82 9.52 -12.25
N LEU A 193 -1.73 8.57 -12.34
CA LEU A 193 -2.82 8.52 -13.30
C LEU A 193 -4.17 8.53 -12.60
N LYS A 194 -5.15 9.18 -13.22
CA LYS A 194 -6.56 9.18 -12.81
C LYS A 194 -7.43 8.58 -13.91
N PHE A 195 -8.37 7.71 -13.51
CA PHE A 195 -9.33 7.03 -14.37
C PHE A 195 -10.75 7.12 -13.82
N THR A 196 -11.75 6.84 -14.66
CA THR A 196 -13.09 6.48 -14.19
C THR A 196 -13.09 5.06 -13.59
N ALA A 197 -14.18 4.66 -12.94
CA ALA A 197 -14.35 3.31 -12.42
C ALA A 197 -14.27 2.22 -13.53
N GLU A 198 -14.64 2.57 -14.76
CA GLU A 198 -14.58 1.69 -15.93
C GLU A 198 -13.20 1.68 -16.60
N GLY A 199 -12.22 2.42 -16.04
CA GLY A 199 -10.85 2.47 -16.56
C GLY A 199 -10.64 3.47 -17.70
N GLU A 200 -11.55 4.43 -17.93
CA GLU A 200 -11.33 5.49 -18.91
C GLU A 200 -10.34 6.53 -18.35
N PHE A 201 -9.27 6.82 -19.10
CA PHE A 201 -8.24 7.77 -18.72
C PHE A 201 -8.78 9.20 -18.62
N ILE A 202 -8.40 9.91 -17.55
CA ILE A 202 -8.81 11.32 -17.31
C ILE A 202 -7.61 12.25 -17.41
N TRP A 203 -6.57 12.03 -16.58
CA TRP A 203 -5.36 12.84 -16.60
C TRP A 203 -4.14 12.10 -16.02
N GLN A 204 -2.97 12.62 -16.36
CA GLN A 204 -1.68 12.21 -15.81
C GLN A 204 -0.99 13.40 -15.15
N MET A 205 -0.50 13.20 -13.93
CA MET A 205 0.41 14.10 -13.22
C MET A 205 1.84 13.60 -13.42
N GLY A 206 2.73 14.49 -13.85
CA GLY A 206 4.13 14.16 -14.12
C GLY A 206 4.37 13.43 -15.44
N TYR A 207 5.58 13.48 -15.94
CA TYR A 207 6.01 12.74 -17.12
C TYR A 207 6.63 11.40 -16.72
N ALA A 208 6.24 10.32 -17.39
CA ALA A 208 6.94 9.04 -17.28
C ALA A 208 8.39 9.17 -17.76
N GLY A 209 9.31 8.44 -17.13
CA GLY A 209 10.72 8.40 -17.53
C GLY A 209 11.59 9.56 -17.03
N GLN A 210 11.06 10.46 -16.23
CA GLN A 210 11.89 11.46 -15.58
C GLN A 210 12.73 10.80 -14.48
N GLU A 211 14.02 11.10 -14.45
CA GLU A 211 14.97 10.53 -13.50
C GLU A 211 15.42 11.59 -12.48
N GLY A 212 15.62 11.12 -11.25
CA GLY A 212 16.17 11.89 -10.14
C GLY A 212 15.14 12.69 -9.36
N PRO A 213 15.33 12.75 -8.03
CA PRO A 213 14.47 13.48 -7.14
C PRO A 213 14.67 14.99 -7.28
N ASP A 214 13.58 15.74 -7.24
CA ASP A 214 13.57 17.19 -7.16
C ASP A 214 12.23 17.66 -6.59
N SER A 215 12.20 17.95 -5.29
CA SER A 215 10.99 18.38 -4.59
C SER A 215 10.52 19.78 -4.98
N GLU A 216 11.32 20.55 -5.69
CA GLU A 216 10.95 21.87 -6.23
C GLU A 216 10.21 21.77 -7.58
N ASN A 217 10.06 20.58 -8.14
CA ASN A 217 9.29 20.34 -9.36
C ASN A 217 7.78 20.41 -9.09
N ILE A 218 7.20 21.60 -9.22
CA ILE A 218 5.80 21.88 -8.87
C ILE A 218 4.89 22.14 -10.08
N ASP A 219 5.44 22.36 -11.29
CA ASP A 219 4.70 22.70 -12.51
C ASP A 219 5.32 22.13 -13.80
N GLN A 220 6.28 21.23 -13.70
CA GLN A 220 7.06 20.70 -14.83
C GLN A 220 6.40 19.51 -15.54
N GLY A 221 5.31 18.97 -14.98
CA GLY A 221 4.55 17.88 -15.58
C GLY A 221 3.59 18.33 -16.70
N PRO A 222 2.87 17.39 -17.32
CA PRO A 222 1.88 17.70 -18.36
C PRO A 222 0.83 18.68 -17.85
N ASN A 223 0.44 19.64 -18.70
CA ASN A 223 -0.57 20.66 -18.37
C ASN A 223 -0.27 21.51 -17.13
N GLY A 224 1.01 21.62 -16.73
CA GLY A 224 1.43 22.36 -15.54
C GLY A 224 1.20 21.64 -14.23
N THR A 225 1.07 20.32 -14.26
CA THR A 225 1.03 19.49 -13.05
C THR A 225 2.42 19.38 -12.43
N PRO A 226 2.54 19.06 -11.14
CA PRO A 226 3.84 18.76 -10.55
C PRO A 226 4.48 17.51 -11.15
N GLN A 227 5.78 17.38 -10.97
CA GLN A 227 6.55 16.20 -11.35
C GLN A 227 6.88 15.40 -10.10
N PRO A 228 6.14 14.32 -9.77
CA PRO A 228 6.50 13.41 -8.70
C PRO A 228 7.65 12.49 -9.14
N TYR A 229 8.23 11.77 -8.17
CA TYR A 229 9.26 10.77 -8.47
C TYR A 229 9.09 9.51 -7.62
N LEU A 230 8.70 8.41 -8.25
CA LEU A 230 8.48 7.11 -7.63
C LEU A 230 7.44 7.17 -6.50
N VAL A 231 6.21 7.48 -6.86
CA VAL A 231 5.09 7.66 -5.93
C VAL A 231 4.77 6.36 -5.19
N ALA A 232 4.62 6.46 -3.87
CA ALA A 232 4.26 5.31 -3.05
C ALA A 232 2.74 5.12 -2.94
N ASP A 233 2.02 6.10 -2.38
CA ASP A 233 0.60 6.00 -2.10
C ASP A 233 -0.04 7.40 -2.06
N PHE A 234 -1.36 7.45 -1.97
CA PHE A 234 -2.10 8.72 -1.97
C PHE A 234 -3.52 8.55 -1.48
N THR A 235 -4.13 9.66 -1.08
CA THR A 235 -5.54 9.75 -0.70
C THR A 235 -6.14 11.08 -1.13
N VAL A 236 -7.45 11.14 -1.30
CA VAL A 236 -8.21 12.38 -1.51
C VAL A 236 -8.95 12.72 -0.23
N ASP A 237 -8.76 13.94 0.29
CA ASP A 237 -9.63 14.50 1.31
C ASP A 237 -10.94 14.97 0.66
N GLU A 238 -12.03 14.28 0.98
CA GLU A 238 -13.35 14.55 0.43
C GLU A 238 -13.83 15.98 0.72
N SER A 239 -13.49 16.51 1.89
CA SER A 239 -13.96 17.81 2.36
C SER A 239 -13.36 18.98 1.57
N SER A 240 -12.10 18.86 1.14
CA SER A 240 -11.35 19.91 0.43
C SER A 240 -11.07 19.59 -1.04
N ASN A 241 -11.38 18.38 -1.50
CA ASN A 241 -11.01 17.84 -2.82
C ASN A 241 -9.51 17.92 -3.10
N ARG A 242 -8.67 17.72 -2.05
CA ARG A 242 -7.22 17.71 -2.16
C ARG A 242 -6.70 16.29 -2.23
N LEU A 243 -5.80 16.07 -3.17
CA LEU A 243 -5.04 14.84 -3.33
C LEU A 243 -3.73 14.99 -2.56
N TYR A 244 -3.53 14.15 -1.53
CA TYR A 244 -2.30 14.05 -0.76
C TYR A 244 -1.51 12.85 -1.26
N VAL A 245 -0.30 13.09 -1.74
CA VAL A 245 0.57 12.09 -2.36
C VAL A 245 1.79 11.84 -1.49
N ALA A 246 2.01 10.61 -1.08
CA ALA A 246 3.29 10.17 -0.53
C ALA A 246 4.29 10.01 -1.69
N ASP A 247 4.90 11.11 -2.09
CA ASP A 247 5.94 11.20 -3.11
C ASP A 247 7.28 10.84 -2.46
N GLY A 248 7.43 9.54 -2.12
CA GLY A 248 8.28 9.11 -1.03
C GLY A 248 9.42 8.17 -1.36
N TYR A 249 9.43 7.46 -2.49
CA TYR A 249 10.59 6.66 -2.89
C TYR A 249 11.71 7.55 -3.44
N GLY A 250 11.35 8.69 -4.05
CA GLY A 250 12.29 9.66 -4.62
C GLY A 250 12.35 10.97 -3.84
N ASN A 251 11.26 11.76 -3.87
CA ASN A 251 11.26 13.16 -3.41
C ASN A 251 11.12 13.38 -1.89
N ARG A 252 10.79 12.39 -1.11
CA ARG A 252 10.67 12.46 0.37
C ARG A 252 9.75 13.56 0.86
N ARG A 253 8.62 13.77 0.18
CA ARG A 253 7.63 14.80 0.50
C ARG A 253 6.20 14.25 0.51
N ILE A 254 5.32 14.93 1.23
CA ILE A 254 3.89 14.92 0.93
C ILE A 254 3.65 16.00 -0.13
N LEU A 255 3.24 15.60 -1.32
CA LEU A 255 2.80 16.50 -2.38
C LEU A 255 1.29 16.68 -2.26
N VAL A 256 0.81 17.92 -2.34
CA VAL A 256 -0.62 18.26 -2.30
C VAL A 256 -1.03 18.83 -3.65
N ALA A 257 -2.07 18.26 -4.24
CA ALA A 257 -2.62 18.70 -5.51
C ALA A 257 -4.15 18.80 -5.43
N ASP A 258 -4.74 19.48 -6.38
CA ASP A 258 -6.18 19.48 -6.61
C ASP A 258 -6.59 18.17 -7.27
N ALA A 259 -7.54 17.44 -6.69
CA ALA A 259 -7.91 16.09 -7.15
C ALA A 259 -8.69 16.09 -8.48
N GLU A 260 -9.28 17.22 -8.90
CA GLU A 260 -9.98 17.32 -10.18
C GLU A 260 -8.99 17.54 -11.34
N THR A 261 -8.00 18.40 -11.13
CA THR A 261 -7.11 18.89 -12.19
C THR A 261 -5.69 18.32 -12.13
N GLY A 262 -5.27 17.76 -11.00
CA GLY A 262 -3.88 17.36 -10.75
C GLY A 262 -2.92 18.53 -10.52
N LEU A 263 -3.40 19.78 -10.46
CA LEU A 263 -2.56 20.97 -10.31
C LEU A 263 -2.02 21.11 -8.89
N TYR A 264 -0.83 21.63 -8.79
CA TYR A 264 -0.12 21.85 -7.53
C TYR A 264 -0.87 22.78 -6.58
N VAL A 265 -0.91 22.39 -5.30
CA VAL A 265 -1.43 23.18 -4.18
C VAL A 265 -0.33 23.48 -3.17
N GLY A 266 0.50 22.51 -2.84
CA GLY A 266 1.57 22.64 -1.87
C GLY A 266 2.38 21.34 -1.72
N HIS A 267 3.42 21.41 -0.91
CA HIS A 267 4.15 20.22 -0.46
C HIS A 267 4.86 20.50 0.88
N PHE A 268 5.24 19.45 1.58
CA PHE A 268 6.02 19.54 2.82
C PHE A 268 6.76 18.24 3.12
N GLY A 269 7.85 18.37 3.85
CA GLY A 269 8.64 17.27 4.39
C GLY A 269 8.23 16.88 5.82
N ALA A 270 9.06 16.08 6.47
CA ALA A 270 8.85 15.69 7.87
C ALA A 270 8.73 16.92 8.78
N TYR A 271 7.88 16.82 9.79
CA TYR A 271 7.54 17.88 10.74
C TYR A 271 6.96 19.15 10.10
N GLY A 272 6.45 19.04 8.86
CA GLY A 272 5.94 20.18 8.10
C GLY A 272 7.01 21.14 7.60
N GLN A 273 8.27 20.71 7.55
CA GLN A 273 9.41 21.49 7.05
C GLN A 273 9.58 21.31 5.54
N ASN A 274 10.52 22.04 4.95
CA ASN A 274 10.89 21.81 3.55
C ASN A 274 11.42 20.39 3.36
N PRO A 275 11.09 19.72 2.25
CA PRO A 275 11.66 18.43 1.91
C PRO A 275 13.19 18.50 1.80
N VAL A 276 13.84 17.38 2.06
CA VAL A 276 15.29 17.22 1.89
C VAL A 276 15.50 16.06 0.92
N ASP A 277 15.80 16.36 -0.33
CA ASP A 277 15.97 15.36 -1.38
C ASP A 277 17.26 14.56 -1.21
N ASP A 278 18.34 15.23 -0.87
CA ASP A 278 19.67 14.64 -0.61
C ASP A 278 20.21 15.13 0.74
N PRO A 279 19.93 14.42 1.86
CA PRO A 279 20.48 14.80 3.17
C PRO A 279 22.01 14.64 3.15
N GLU A 280 22.72 15.74 3.30
CA GLU A 280 24.20 15.81 3.26
C GLU A 280 24.87 14.71 4.07
N GLY A 281 25.73 13.95 3.41
CA GLY A 281 26.58 12.91 4.01
C GLY A 281 25.94 11.55 4.17
N THR A 282 24.75 11.36 3.66
CA THR A 282 24.15 10.05 3.51
C THR A 282 24.11 9.69 2.02
N GLU A 283 25.16 9.07 1.49
CA GLU A 283 25.00 8.17 0.35
C GLU A 283 24.10 7.01 0.79
N ILE A 284 22.84 7.32 1.10
CA ILE A 284 21.85 6.28 1.34
C ILE A 284 21.32 5.97 -0.05
N ASP A 285 21.82 4.87 -0.61
CA ASP A 285 21.14 4.16 -1.69
C ASP A 285 19.62 4.18 -1.36
N PRO A 286 18.76 4.70 -2.23
CA PRO A 286 17.30 4.67 -2.02
C PRO A 286 16.78 3.27 -1.72
N TYR A 287 17.57 2.23 -2.03
CA TYR A 287 17.33 0.83 -1.67
C TYR A 287 18.12 0.37 -0.45
N ASP A 288 19.07 1.14 0.08
CA ASP A 288 19.72 0.81 1.35
C ASP A 288 18.80 1.26 2.51
N ALA A 289 17.57 0.78 2.42
CA ALA A 289 16.55 0.88 3.43
C ALA A 289 16.84 -0.07 4.60
N GLY A 290 18.06 -0.11 5.05
CA GLY A 290 18.32 -0.61 6.39
C GLY A 290 17.62 0.34 7.37
N PRO A 291 16.90 -0.15 8.39
CA PRO A 291 16.29 0.74 9.35
C PRO A 291 17.38 1.63 9.95
N TRP A 292 17.06 2.90 10.11
CA TRP A 292 17.91 3.82 10.85
C TRP A 292 17.98 3.38 12.31
N ILE A 293 18.90 2.49 12.64
CA ILE A 293 19.03 1.89 13.97
C ILE A 293 20.09 2.62 14.79
N GLY A 294 20.97 3.36 14.11
CA GLY A 294 22.18 3.88 14.74
C GLY A 294 21.91 4.81 15.92
N ASP A 295 20.88 5.61 15.88
CA ASP A 295 20.70 6.71 16.81
C ASP A 295 19.57 6.55 17.80
N TYR A 296 18.60 5.65 17.60
CA TYR A 296 17.59 5.33 18.63
C TYR A 296 18.24 4.83 19.93
N GLN A 297 19.33 4.11 19.81
CA GLN A 297 20.09 3.60 20.97
C GLN A 297 20.93 4.66 21.69
N SER A 298 21.23 5.76 21.02
CA SER A 298 22.04 6.86 21.57
C SER A 298 21.24 7.99 22.19
N GLY A 299 19.89 7.91 22.15
CA GLY A 299 19.01 8.97 22.65
C GLY A 299 18.96 10.19 21.74
N ASN A 300 19.37 10.06 20.50
CA ASN A 300 19.23 11.11 19.48
C ASN A 300 17.77 11.26 19.02
N THR A 301 17.42 12.44 18.58
CA THR A 301 16.13 12.78 18.00
C THR A 301 15.88 12.02 16.69
N THR A 302 14.63 11.72 16.40
CA THR A 302 14.20 11.18 15.10
C THR A 302 14.66 12.10 13.98
N PRO A 303 15.03 11.56 12.79
CA PRO A 303 15.47 12.37 11.66
C PRO A 303 14.46 13.46 11.29
N MET A 304 14.94 14.67 11.02
CA MET A 304 14.11 15.83 10.65
C MET A 304 13.64 15.80 9.20
N PHE A 305 13.84 14.70 8.51
CA PHE A 305 13.40 14.47 7.12
C PHE A 305 12.68 13.12 7.00
N PHE A 306 11.81 12.99 6.01
CA PHE A 306 11.30 11.70 5.59
C PHE A 306 12.42 10.88 4.96
N ARG A 307 12.50 9.60 5.36
CA ARG A 307 13.44 8.68 4.74
C ARG A 307 12.72 7.87 3.65
N SER A 308 13.43 7.58 2.58
CA SER A 308 12.87 6.73 1.52
C SER A 308 12.64 5.28 2.02
N PRO A 309 11.42 4.75 1.81
CA PRO A 309 10.29 5.47 1.32
C PRO A 309 9.42 6.10 2.43
N LEU A 310 8.90 7.30 2.18
CA LEU A 310 7.65 7.75 2.76
C LEU A 310 6.54 7.00 2.03
N HIS A 311 5.80 6.10 2.73
CA HIS A 311 5.08 5.04 2.03
C HIS A 311 3.57 5.16 2.01
N CYS A 312 2.95 5.83 2.97
CA CYS A 312 1.50 6.10 2.93
C CYS A 312 1.18 7.55 3.30
N ALA A 313 0.04 8.01 2.81
CA ALA A 313 -0.59 9.26 3.20
C ALA A 313 -2.09 9.02 3.25
N ILE A 314 -2.69 8.99 4.45
CA ILE A 314 -4.12 8.80 4.64
C ILE A 314 -4.71 9.95 5.45
N VAL A 315 -5.92 10.39 5.11
CA VAL A 315 -6.62 11.50 5.78
C VAL A 315 -7.82 10.97 6.54
N SER A 316 -7.97 11.40 7.80
CA SER A 316 -9.12 11.08 8.64
C SER A 316 -10.25 12.10 8.45
N ASP A 317 -11.49 11.71 8.76
CA ASP A 317 -12.69 12.54 8.60
C ASP A 317 -12.65 13.82 9.46
N ASP A 318 -11.89 13.83 10.53
CA ASP A 318 -11.67 14.99 11.40
C ASP A 318 -10.49 15.89 10.97
N GLY A 319 -9.94 15.65 9.77
CA GLY A 319 -8.97 16.54 9.11
C GLY A 319 -7.53 16.37 9.58
N PHE A 320 -7.10 15.14 9.85
CA PHE A 320 -5.69 14.83 10.11
C PHE A 320 -5.12 13.89 9.04
N LEU A 321 -3.94 14.24 8.53
CA LEU A 321 -3.14 13.39 7.65
C LEU A 321 -2.19 12.54 8.49
N TYR A 322 -2.13 11.25 8.20
CA TYR A 322 -1.21 10.30 8.75
C TYR A 322 -0.21 9.86 7.69
N ALA A 323 1.04 10.18 7.88
CA ALA A 323 2.13 9.88 6.94
C ALA A 323 2.98 8.71 7.47
N CYS A 324 3.02 7.62 6.71
CA CYS A 324 3.82 6.43 7.04
C CYS A 324 5.27 6.65 6.60
N ASP A 325 6.10 7.19 7.45
CA ASP A 325 7.55 7.34 7.23
C ASP A 325 8.26 6.00 7.51
N ARG A 326 8.06 5.07 6.56
CA ARG A 326 8.50 3.67 6.65
C ARG A 326 10.00 3.57 6.88
N GLY A 327 10.79 4.39 6.19
CA GLY A 327 12.24 4.41 6.31
C GLY A 327 12.73 4.82 7.71
N ASN A 328 11.91 5.52 8.48
CA ASN A 328 12.19 5.93 9.86
C ASN A 328 11.36 5.16 10.90
N ASN A 329 10.64 4.10 10.51
CA ASN A 329 9.80 3.29 11.41
C ASN A 329 8.83 4.14 12.25
N ARG A 330 8.13 5.09 11.62
CA ARG A 330 7.21 6.00 12.31
C ARG A 330 5.99 6.36 11.48
N VAL A 331 4.96 6.84 12.17
CA VAL A 331 3.83 7.55 11.58
C VAL A 331 3.84 8.98 12.12
N GLN A 332 3.82 9.97 11.24
CA GLN A 332 3.66 11.39 11.61
C GLN A 332 2.23 11.85 11.30
N VAL A 333 1.69 12.70 12.18
CA VAL A 333 0.31 13.21 12.08
C VAL A 333 0.34 14.72 11.86
N PHE A 334 -0.43 15.19 10.87
CA PHE A 334 -0.51 16.58 10.47
C PHE A 334 -1.98 17.04 10.45
N ASN A 335 -2.24 18.27 10.88
CA ASN A 335 -3.54 18.90 10.72
C ASN A 335 -3.66 19.47 9.30
N VAL A 336 -4.54 18.91 8.46
CA VAL A 336 -4.65 19.32 7.06
C VAL A 336 -5.27 20.70 6.87
N THR A 337 -5.99 21.24 7.86
CA THR A 337 -6.54 22.60 7.79
C THR A 337 -5.46 23.66 7.87
N GLU A 338 -4.29 23.31 8.41
CA GLU A 338 -3.11 24.15 8.49
C GLU A 338 -2.15 23.93 7.31
N ILE A 339 -2.42 22.92 6.48
CA ILE A 339 -1.68 22.60 5.27
C ILE A 339 -2.36 23.30 4.09
N GLY A 340 -2.01 24.54 3.85
CA GLY A 340 -2.54 25.28 2.71
C GLY A 340 -2.25 26.77 2.84
N GLY A 341 -1.91 27.42 1.76
CA GLY A 341 -1.48 28.81 1.74
C GLY A 341 -0.04 28.96 2.23
N GLU A 342 0.16 29.50 3.42
CA GLU A 342 1.51 29.80 3.93
C GLU A 342 2.38 28.56 4.20
N CYS A 343 1.76 27.40 4.45
CA CYS A 343 2.52 26.17 4.63
C CYS A 343 3.02 25.53 3.34
N ALA A 344 2.48 25.93 2.22
CA ALA A 344 3.02 25.66 0.90
C ALA A 344 4.19 26.62 0.56
N ASN A 345 4.49 27.59 1.42
CA ASN A 345 5.57 28.53 1.22
C ASN A 345 6.86 28.01 1.88
N PRO A 346 7.92 27.74 1.10
CA PRO A 346 9.22 27.32 1.63
C PRO A 346 9.82 28.30 2.65
N ASP A 347 9.39 29.57 2.65
CA ASP A 347 9.83 30.58 3.62
C ASP A 347 9.10 30.47 4.98
N ALA A 348 8.10 29.61 5.12
CA ALA A 348 7.43 29.34 6.40
C ALA A 348 8.29 28.47 7.36
N ALA A 349 9.60 28.52 7.22
CA ALA A 349 10.60 27.65 7.85
C ALA A 349 10.67 27.70 9.39
N GLU A 350 9.90 28.51 10.08
CA GLU A 350 9.87 28.54 11.54
C GLU A 350 8.61 27.91 12.17
N GLY A 351 7.61 27.53 11.36
CA GLY A 351 6.40 26.87 11.83
C GLY A 351 6.44 25.38 11.46
N GLN A 352 6.25 24.52 12.40
CA GLN A 352 5.99 23.09 12.18
C GLN A 352 4.62 22.93 11.53
N CYS A 353 4.49 23.29 10.28
CA CYS A 353 3.25 23.43 9.53
C CYS A 353 2.38 22.19 9.63
N GLY A 354 1.28 22.30 10.36
CA GLY A 354 0.33 21.24 10.55
C GLY A 354 0.83 20.05 11.36
N PHE A 355 2.12 19.94 11.70
CA PHE A 355 2.62 18.81 12.50
C PHE A 355 2.01 18.80 13.89
N VAL A 356 1.43 17.65 14.28
CA VAL A 356 0.77 17.46 15.57
C VAL A 356 1.59 16.54 16.47
N ARG A 357 1.95 15.36 15.97
CA ARG A 357 2.64 14.32 16.76
C ARG A 357 3.21 13.23 15.85
N GLU A 358 4.01 12.35 16.46
CA GLU A 358 4.47 11.12 15.82
C GLU A 358 4.37 9.93 16.76
N ALA A 359 4.35 8.73 16.18
CA ALA A 359 4.50 7.46 16.90
C ALA A 359 5.54 6.60 16.19
N LEU A 360 6.45 6.03 16.99
CA LEU A 360 7.42 5.04 16.50
C LEU A 360 6.74 3.68 16.41
N ILE A 361 6.95 2.99 15.29
CA ILE A 361 6.35 1.68 15.01
C ILE A 361 7.46 0.64 14.96
N ALA A 362 7.55 -0.20 15.98
CA ALA A 362 8.59 -1.22 16.14
C ALA A 362 10.00 -0.67 15.79
N PRO A 363 10.48 0.37 16.51
CA PRO A 363 11.68 1.12 16.11
C PRO A 363 12.94 0.28 16.08
N GLU A 364 12.95 -0.89 16.74
CA GLU A 364 14.09 -1.82 16.76
C GLU A 364 14.05 -2.85 15.63
N ALA A 365 13.07 -2.78 14.71
CA ALA A 365 12.96 -3.72 13.61
C ALA A 365 14.11 -3.53 12.61
N TYR A 366 14.74 -4.66 12.28
CA TYR A 366 15.77 -4.73 11.24
C TYR A 366 15.09 -5.16 9.96
N SER A 367 15.13 -4.43 8.92
CA SER A 367 14.69 -4.78 7.56
C SER A 367 14.31 -3.51 6.79
N ASN A 368 13.40 -3.63 5.84
CA ASN A 368 12.94 -2.56 4.95
C ASN A 368 11.96 -1.57 5.59
N GLY A 369 11.92 -1.47 6.92
CA GLY A 369 11.05 -0.57 7.66
C GLY A 369 9.69 -1.17 8.01
N THR A 370 8.96 -0.53 8.93
CA THR A 370 7.76 -1.08 9.58
C THR A 370 6.47 -0.44 9.10
N ALA A 371 6.29 0.86 9.28
CA ALA A 371 5.06 1.57 8.94
C ALA A 371 4.84 1.65 7.41
N VAL A 372 4.35 0.56 6.80
CA VAL A 372 4.21 0.47 5.34
C VAL A 372 2.87 0.99 4.84
N THR A 373 1.80 0.78 5.58
CA THR A 373 0.44 1.14 5.19
C THR A 373 -0.39 1.41 6.43
N ALA A 374 -1.46 2.18 6.30
CA ALA A 374 -2.37 2.43 7.40
C ALA A 374 -3.82 2.54 6.91
N ALA A 375 -4.77 2.30 7.82
CA ALA A 375 -6.19 2.53 7.62
C ALA A 375 -6.87 2.86 8.94
N PHE A 376 -8.07 3.45 8.89
CA PHE A 376 -8.88 3.74 10.06
C PHE A 376 -9.97 2.69 10.26
N SER A 377 -10.47 2.58 11.51
CA SER A 377 -11.73 1.93 11.78
C SER A 377 -12.90 2.76 11.24
N THR A 378 -14.05 2.11 11.05
CA THR A 378 -15.24 2.71 10.45
C THR A 378 -16.26 3.21 11.48
N ASP A 379 -15.89 3.26 12.75
CA ASP A 379 -16.69 3.96 13.75
C ASP A 379 -16.65 5.48 13.50
N PRO A 380 -17.67 6.25 13.93
CA PRO A 380 -17.80 7.66 13.59
C PRO A 380 -16.61 8.54 13.98
N ASP A 381 -15.84 8.12 14.99
CA ASP A 381 -14.65 8.83 15.46
C ASP A 381 -13.37 8.31 14.81
N GLN A 382 -13.46 7.26 13.97
CA GLN A 382 -12.29 6.56 13.41
C GLN A 382 -11.24 6.27 14.49
N SER A 383 -11.72 5.74 15.62
CA SER A 383 -10.96 5.71 16.87
C SER A 383 -9.76 4.75 16.85
N CYS A 384 -9.72 3.79 15.93
CA CYS A 384 -8.56 2.94 15.69
C CYS A 384 -7.76 3.41 14.47
N LEU A 385 -6.44 3.35 14.59
CA LEU A 385 -5.49 3.38 13.49
C LEU A 385 -4.88 1.98 13.35
N TYR A 386 -5.04 1.36 12.18
CA TYR A 386 -4.38 0.12 11.82
C TYR A 386 -3.09 0.44 11.09
N VAL A 387 -1.95 -0.08 11.55
CA VAL A 387 -0.66 0.16 10.89
C VAL A 387 -0.01 -1.17 10.51
N GLY A 388 0.27 -1.34 9.22
CA GLY A 388 0.95 -2.51 8.70
C GLY A 388 2.46 -2.45 8.93
N ASP A 389 3.01 -3.54 9.46
CA ASP A 389 4.45 -3.72 9.67
C ASP A 389 4.99 -4.75 8.68
N LEU A 390 5.66 -4.26 7.65
CA LEU A 390 6.23 -5.10 6.59
C LEU A 390 7.34 -6.00 7.13
N ALA A 391 8.16 -5.49 8.05
CA ALA A 391 9.32 -6.20 8.58
C ALA A 391 8.93 -7.39 9.46
N ASN A 392 7.91 -7.21 10.31
CA ASN A 392 7.48 -8.22 11.27
C ASN A 392 6.26 -9.03 10.83
N GLY A 393 5.63 -8.66 9.69
CA GLY A 393 4.46 -9.37 9.16
C GLY A 393 3.25 -9.32 10.08
N THR A 394 2.92 -8.13 10.58
CA THR A 394 1.80 -7.93 11.51
C THR A 394 1.10 -6.59 11.25
N PHE A 395 -0.13 -6.44 11.73
CA PHE A 395 -0.81 -5.15 11.85
C PHE A 395 -0.97 -4.80 13.31
N TYR A 396 -0.62 -3.57 13.69
CA TYR A 396 -0.92 -3.01 15.00
C TYR A 396 -2.29 -2.35 15.00
N ILE A 397 -3.05 -2.58 16.06
CA ILE A 397 -4.30 -1.86 16.37
C ILE A 397 -3.94 -0.81 17.39
N ILE A 398 -3.98 0.44 16.98
CA ILE A 398 -3.52 1.59 17.76
C ILE A 398 -4.72 2.44 18.11
N ASN A 399 -4.85 2.85 19.38
CA ASN A 399 -5.80 3.90 19.75
C ASN A 399 -5.33 5.23 19.13
N ARG A 400 -6.14 5.78 18.21
CA ARG A 400 -5.80 6.97 17.43
C ARG A 400 -5.64 8.23 18.29
N GLU A 401 -6.40 8.35 19.39
CA GLU A 401 -6.36 9.52 20.27
C GLU A 401 -5.02 9.66 21.00
N ASN A 402 -4.51 8.56 21.58
CA ASN A 402 -3.31 8.58 22.41
C ASN A 402 -2.09 7.87 21.79
N MET A 403 -2.26 7.29 20.58
CA MET A 403 -1.22 6.58 19.83
C MET A 403 -0.59 5.43 20.63
N THR A 404 -1.41 4.66 21.36
CA THR A 404 -0.96 3.48 22.10
C THR A 404 -1.40 2.19 21.40
N GLU A 405 -0.56 1.15 21.42
CA GLU A 405 -0.92 -0.16 20.90
C GLU A 405 -1.89 -0.87 21.83
N LEU A 406 -3.06 -1.22 21.30
CA LEU A 406 -4.08 -1.99 22.02
C LEU A 406 -3.96 -3.49 21.76
N ASP A 407 -3.73 -3.85 20.51
CA ASP A 407 -3.61 -5.24 20.04
C ASP A 407 -2.84 -5.32 18.73
N ARG A 408 -2.62 -6.54 18.24
CA ARG A 408 -2.03 -6.80 16.93
C ARG A 408 -2.56 -8.07 16.31
N ILE A 409 -2.59 -8.13 14.98
CA ILE A 409 -3.05 -9.26 14.20
C ILE A 409 -1.96 -9.81 13.29
N GLY A 410 -1.97 -11.13 13.15
CA GLY A 410 -1.06 -11.85 12.26
C GLY A 410 0.35 -12.01 12.83
N ARG A 411 1.16 -12.62 12.03
CA ARG A 411 2.60 -12.85 12.24
C ARG A 411 3.26 -13.16 10.90
N ALA A 412 4.58 -13.08 10.86
CA ALA A 412 5.34 -13.48 9.68
C ALA A 412 5.10 -14.96 9.34
N GLY A 413 4.73 -15.25 8.09
CA GLY A 413 4.46 -16.60 7.59
C GLY A 413 3.71 -16.60 6.26
N ARG A 414 3.26 -17.82 5.84
CA ARG A 414 2.59 -18.02 4.55
C ARG A 414 1.25 -18.75 4.65
N GLN A 415 0.82 -19.10 5.86
CA GLN A 415 -0.48 -19.71 6.07
C GLN A 415 -1.59 -18.64 6.05
N VAL A 416 -2.81 -19.08 6.01
CA VAL A 416 -4.00 -18.21 6.11
C VAL A 416 -3.95 -17.49 7.46
N GLY A 417 -4.09 -16.15 7.44
CA GLY A 417 -3.96 -15.29 8.63
C GLY A 417 -2.52 -14.95 9.04
N GLU A 418 -1.52 -15.47 8.33
CA GLU A 418 -0.13 -15.03 8.43
C GLU A 418 0.22 -14.08 7.28
N PHE A 419 1.31 -13.33 7.38
CA PHE A 419 1.71 -12.35 6.40
C PHE A 419 3.14 -12.53 5.92
N HIS A 420 3.33 -12.31 4.63
CA HIS A 420 4.64 -12.18 4.01
C HIS A 420 4.69 -10.89 3.19
N TRP A 421 5.45 -9.91 3.67
CA TRP A 421 5.57 -8.60 3.04
C TRP A 421 4.21 -7.93 2.81
N ILE A 422 3.50 -7.64 3.92
CA ILE A 422 2.33 -6.77 3.94
C ILE A 422 2.67 -5.47 3.20
N HIS A 423 1.76 -5.03 2.32
CA HIS A 423 2.01 -3.84 1.52
C HIS A 423 0.83 -2.88 1.47
N ALA A 424 -0.38 -3.41 1.44
CA ALA A 424 -1.59 -2.61 1.34
C ALA A 424 -2.67 -3.13 2.28
N ILE A 425 -3.53 -2.21 2.73
CA ILE A 425 -4.70 -2.46 3.58
C ILE A 425 -5.87 -1.61 3.10
N ALA A 426 -7.08 -2.16 3.18
CA ALA A 426 -8.33 -1.41 3.02
C ALA A 426 -9.38 -1.94 4.00
N VAL A 427 -10.38 -1.13 4.35
CA VAL A 427 -11.43 -1.49 5.32
C VAL A 427 -12.79 -1.15 4.71
N ASP A 428 -13.74 -2.12 4.73
CA ASP A 428 -15.10 -1.89 4.26
C ASP A 428 -15.99 -1.26 5.36
N SER A 429 -17.20 -0.82 5.00
CA SER A 429 -18.12 -0.12 5.92
C SER A 429 -18.54 -0.96 7.15
N ASP A 430 -18.48 -2.29 7.08
CA ASP A 430 -18.68 -3.19 8.22
C ASP A 430 -17.42 -3.32 9.10
N GLY A 431 -16.31 -2.71 8.70
CA GLY A 431 -15.03 -2.75 9.38
C GLY A 431 -14.23 -4.03 9.09
N ASN A 432 -14.58 -4.82 8.06
CA ASN A 432 -13.74 -5.93 7.64
C ASN A 432 -12.47 -5.40 6.95
N MET A 433 -11.35 -6.03 7.24
CA MET A 433 -10.05 -5.64 6.73
C MET A 433 -9.64 -6.49 5.53
N TYR A 434 -9.10 -5.86 4.49
CA TYR A 434 -8.51 -6.50 3.33
C TYR A 434 -7.04 -6.19 3.27
N THR A 435 -6.21 -7.20 2.98
CA THR A 435 -4.75 -7.06 2.98
C THR A 435 -4.16 -7.54 1.68
N GLY A 436 -3.11 -6.86 1.21
CA GLY A 436 -2.34 -7.19 0.02
C GLY A 436 -0.86 -7.43 0.34
N GLU A 437 -0.25 -8.41 -0.32
CA GLU A 437 1.13 -8.80 -0.09
C GLU A 437 1.96 -8.71 -1.38
N VAL A 438 3.17 -8.16 -1.25
CA VAL A 438 4.17 -8.12 -2.33
C VAL A 438 5.21 -9.23 -2.21
N ASP A 439 6.32 -9.10 -2.91
CA ASP A 439 7.38 -10.10 -3.00
C ASP A 439 6.81 -11.47 -3.38
N THR A 440 7.12 -12.50 -2.66
CA THR A 440 6.61 -13.86 -2.89
C THR A 440 5.32 -14.16 -2.12
N GLY A 441 4.72 -13.18 -1.44
CA GLY A 441 3.37 -13.24 -0.86
C GLY A 441 2.32 -13.41 -1.94
N GLN A 442 2.22 -12.47 -2.86
CA GLN A 442 1.36 -12.51 -4.06
C GLN A 442 -0.07 -12.97 -3.76
N ARG A 443 -0.68 -12.39 -2.74
CA ARG A 443 -2.03 -12.75 -2.31
C ARG A 443 -2.77 -11.58 -1.71
N ILE A 444 -4.09 -11.75 -1.63
CA ILE A 444 -5.01 -10.91 -0.88
C ILE A 444 -5.74 -11.77 0.15
N GLN A 445 -6.04 -11.19 1.32
CA GLN A 445 -6.80 -11.87 2.36
C GLN A 445 -7.88 -10.93 2.90
N LYS A 446 -9.03 -11.50 3.29
CA LYS A 446 -10.09 -10.79 4.02
C LYS A 446 -10.09 -11.24 5.48
N PHE A 447 -10.19 -10.29 6.38
CA PHE A 447 -10.36 -10.51 7.81
C PHE A 447 -11.71 -9.94 8.25
N GLN A 448 -12.60 -10.78 8.71
CA GLN A 448 -13.90 -10.38 9.23
C GLN A 448 -13.72 -9.80 10.63
N ARG A 449 -14.27 -8.59 10.83
CA ARG A 449 -14.28 -7.95 12.14
C ARG A 449 -15.30 -8.59 13.06
N TYR A 450 -14.97 -8.70 14.33
CA TYR A 450 -15.89 -9.06 15.42
C TYR A 450 -15.62 -8.20 16.66
N GLY A 451 -16.54 -8.18 17.61
CA GLY A 451 -16.43 -7.41 18.84
C GLY A 451 -16.66 -5.92 18.66
N ALA A 452 -15.81 -5.09 19.25
CA ALA A 452 -15.91 -3.64 19.17
C ALA A 452 -15.78 -3.12 17.73
N SER A 453 -16.42 -1.98 17.44
CA SER A 453 -16.27 -1.30 16.14
C SER A 453 -15.13 -0.30 16.12
N GLY A 454 -14.70 0.16 17.30
CA GLY A 454 -13.64 1.15 17.49
C GLY A 454 -12.75 0.80 18.67
N CYS A 455 -11.87 1.70 18.99
CA CYS A 455 -10.83 1.60 20.01
C CYS A 455 -11.12 2.51 21.22
N SER A 456 -10.88 2.01 22.43
CA SER A 456 -10.90 2.84 23.64
C SER A 456 -9.90 2.33 24.67
N GLY A 457 -9.55 3.20 25.64
CA GLY A 457 -8.61 2.88 26.70
C GLY A 457 -7.16 3.19 26.32
N GLU A 458 -6.25 2.82 27.18
CA GLU A 458 -4.82 3.07 27.04
C GLU A 458 -4.06 1.75 26.97
N GLY A 459 -3.29 1.57 25.91
CA GLY A 459 -2.48 0.38 25.66
C GLY A 459 -0.99 0.60 25.94
N ALA A 460 -0.15 -0.15 25.23
CA ALA A 460 1.29 -0.01 25.31
C ALA A 460 1.76 1.23 24.53
N THR A 461 2.56 2.08 25.18
CA THR A 461 3.17 3.27 24.54
C THR A 461 4.33 2.92 23.61
N GLU A 462 4.94 1.76 23.83
CA GLU A 462 6.01 1.22 22.98
C GLU A 462 5.41 0.25 21.97
N ILE A 463 5.08 0.76 20.76
CA ILE A 463 4.41 -0.02 19.72
C ILE A 463 5.38 -1.03 19.10
N GLY A 464 4.95 -2.29 19.04
CA GLY A 464 5.70 -3.34 18.38
C GLY A 464 6.83 -3.97 19.20
N LEU A 465 7.21 -3.42 20.34
CA LEU A 465 8.24 -4.02 21.17
C LEU A 465 7.77 -5.34 21.79
N TYR A 466 8.59 -6.36 21.68
CA TYR A 466 8.33 -7.65 22.32
C TYR A 466 8.46 -7.50 23.84
N SER A 467 7.36 -7.44 24.56
CA SER A 467 7.41 -7.74 25.99
C SER A 467 7.48 -9.26 26.16
N ALA A 468 8.50 -9.75 26.85
CA ALA A 468 8.68 -11.18 27.13
C ALA A 468 7.51 -11.81 27.94
N ASN A 469 6.46 -11.05 28.21
CA ASN A 469 5.31 -11.41 29.06
C ASN A 469 3.96 -11.35 28.37
N ARG A 470 3.88 -11.29 27.02
CA ARG A 470 2.60 -11.41 26.28
C ARG A 470 2.41 -12.79 25.68
#